data_1b2022851ba9d90a780456ac0ff5e9dd
#
_entry.id   1b2022851ba9d90a780456ac0ff5e9dd
#
_cell.length_a   1.000
_cell.length_b   1.000
_cell.length_c   1.000
_cell.angle_alpha   90.00
_cell.angle_beta   90.00
_cell.angle_gamma   90.00
#
_symmetry.space_group_name_H-M   'P 1'
#
loop_
_entity.id
_entity.type
_entity.pdbx_description
1 polymer ?
#
loop_
_entity_poly.entity_id
_entity_poly.type
_entity_poly.pdbx_seq_one_letter_code
_entity_poly.pdbx_strand_id
1 'polypeptide(L)'
;SADESYVAALARDGRTLDAGVLYAEGRIGIFATPGAAFAADGALAGLRAALARGGVRKFAIANPDHAPYGRAAREALAHAGLWDALAPHLVLGENVAQAAQFIRAGAAEGGILPLSLARAPAFAKTGQFALIPADWHQPLRQRMVLLRGAGATAQDFAAFVREAPARAVFRRYG
;
A
#
# COMPACT_ATOMS: atom_id res chain seq x y z
N SER A 1 3.34 -1.33 12.72
CA SER A 1 4.00 -0.55 11.65
C SER A 1 3.79 -1.22 10.31
N ALA A 2 3.66 -0.44 9.25
CA ALA A 2 3.57 -0.92 7.87
C ALA A 2 4.93 -1.39 7.30
N ASP A 3 6.02 -1.16 8.04
CA ASP A 3 7.37 -1.62 7.71
C ASP A 3 8.02 -2.09 9.02
N GLU A 4 8.47 -3.34 9.03
CA GLU A 4 9.07 -3.98 10.20
C GLU A 4 10.41 -3.34 10.62
N SER A 5 11.10 -2.61 9.73
CA SER A 5 12.36 -1.95 10.04
C SER A 5 12.24 -0.92 11.16
N TYR A 6 11.11 -0.21 11.24
CA TYR A 6 10.83 0.73 12.34
C TYR A 6 10.72 0.02 13.68
N VAL A 7 10.06 -1.15 13.71
CA VAL A 7 9.95 -1.96 14.93
C VAL A 7 11.30 -2.53 15.33
N ALA A 8 12.09 -2.99 14.35
CA ALA A 8 13.44 -3.47 14.58
C ALA A 8 14.37 -2.38 15.16
N ALA A 9 14.22 -1.13 14.71
CA ALA A 9 14.94 0.01 15.28
C ALA A 9 14.57 0.23 16.75
N LEU A 10 13.27 0.28 17.08
CA LEU A 10 12.81 0.43 18.47
C LEU A 10 13.27 -0.73 19.37
N ALA A 11 13.35 -1.94 18.84
CA ALA A 11 13.84 -3.11 19.57
C ALA A 11 15.35 -2.99 19.85
N ARG A 12 16.14 -2.56 18.89
CA ARG A 12 17.59 -2.29 19.08
C ARG A 12 17.85 -1.21 20.13
N ASP A 13 17.00 -0.19 20.17
CA ASP A 13 17.08 0.89 21.15
C ASP A 13 16.58 0.46 22.55
N GLY A 14 16.22 -0.80 22.75
CA GLY A 14 15.75 -1.33 24.02
C GLY A 14 14.38 -0.79 24.46
N ARG A 15 13.60 -0.21 23.56
CA ARG A 15 12.30 0.41 23.86
C ARG A 15 11.12 -0.56 23.86
N THR A 16 11.36 -1.80 23.47
CA THR A 16 10.29 -2.82 23.33
C THR A 16 10.47 -3.94 24.37
N LEU A 17 9.40 -4.70 24.61
CA LEU A 17 9.44 -5.88 25.49
C LEU A 17 10.08 -7.07 24.79
N ASP A 18 9.88 -7.16 23.47
CA ASP A 18 10.37 -8.24 22.61
C ASP A 18 10.61 -7.74 21.17
N ALA A 19 10.89 -8.66 20.25
CA ALA A 19 11.08 -8.34 18.83
C ALA A 19 9.76 -8.10 18.07
N GLY A 20 8.62 -8.20 18.74
CA GLY A 20 7.30 -8.06 18.16
C GLY A 20 6.85 -9.22 17.27
N VAL A 21 5.67 -9.12 16.73
CA VAL A 21 5.00 -10.15 15.93
C VAL A 21 4.64 -9.64 14.56
N LEU A 22 4.98 -10.39 13.51
CA LEU A 22 4.44 -10.18 12.18
C LEU A 22 2.96 -10.55 12.20
N TYR A 23 2.06 -9.60 11.88
CA TYR A 23 0.63 -9.84 11.93
C TYR A 23 -0.05 -9.78 10.54
N ALA A 24 0.59 -9.12 9.58
CA ALA A 24 0.10 -9.03 8.20
C ALA A 24 1.26 -8.77 7.23
N GLU A 25 1.02 -9.07 5.96
CA GLU A 25 1.86 -8.64 4.84
C GLU A 25 1.01 -7.83 3.86
N GLY A 26 1.42 -6.60 3.59
CA GLY A 26 0.71 -5.70 2.71
C GLY A 26 0.85 -6.11 1.25
N ARG A 27 -0.23 -5.96 0.49
CA ARG A 27 -0.25 -6.18 -0.97
C ARG A 27 -0.64 -4.88 -1.66
N ILE A 28 -0.02 -4.60 -2.80
CA ILE A 28 -0.34 -3.44 -3.63
C ILE A 28 -0.95 -3.87 -4.95
N GLY A 29 -1.69 -2.96 -5.55
CA GLY A 29 -2.24 -3.14 -6.89
C GLY A 29 -2.52 -1.82 -7.56
N ILE A 30 -2.72 -1.89 -8.86
CA ILE A 30 -3.15 -0.76 -9.66
C ILE A 30 -4.66 -0.57 -9.53
N PHE A 31 -5.08 0.66 -9.32
CA PHE A 31 -6.47 1.09 -9.34
C PHE A 31 -6.71 2.05 -10.51
N ALA A 32 -7.77 1.84 -11.26
CA ALA A 32 -8.20 2.70 -12.36
C ALA A 32 -9.65 3.16 -12.12
N THR A 33 -9.89 4.47 -12.21
CA THR A 33 -11.24 5.04 -12.14
C THR A 33 -12.02 4.74 -13.42
N PRO A 34 -13.35 4.79 -13.41
CA PRO A 34 -14.14 4.77 -14.64
C PRO A 34 -13.70 5.91 -15.59
N GLY A 35 -13.39 5.58 -16.83
CA GLY A 35 -12.91 6.55 -17.81
C GLY A 35 -11.41 6.85 -17.76
N ALA A 36 -10.62 6.19 -16.90
CA ALA A 36 -9.17 6.24 -16.97
C ALA A 36 -8.67 5.76 -18.35
N ALA A 37 -7.57 6.35 -18.83
CA ALA A 37 -6.97 5.97 -20.11
C ALA A 37 -6.33 4.57 -20.09
N PHE A 38 -6.28 3.92 -18.94
CA PHE A 38 -5.70 2.59 -18.73
C PHE A 38 -6.65 1.67 -17.97
N ALA A 39 -6.58 0.39 -18.26
CA ALA A 39 -7.23 -0.64 -17.47
C ALA A 39 -6.34 -1.05 -16.30
N ALA A 40 -6.96 -1.47 -15.18
CA ALA A 40 -6.23 -2.07 -14.07
C ALA A 40 -5.90 -3.52 -14.42
N ASP A 41 -4.63 -3.80 -14.67
CA ASP A 41 -4.10 -5.15 -14.83
C ASP A 41 -2.78 -5.29 -14.05
N GLY A 42 -2.56 -6.48 -13.46
CA GLY A 42 -1.41 -6.71 -12.57
C GLY A 42 -0.05 -6.64 -13.28
N ALA A 43 -0.01 -6.82 -14.58
CA ALA A 43 1.20 -6.72 -15.40
C ALA A 43 1.50 -5.27 -15.84
N LEU A 44 0.63 -4.31 -15.50
CA LEU A 44 0.71 -2.89 -15.88
C LEU A 44 0.76 -2.65 -17.40
N ALA A 45 0.28 -3.59 -18.21
CA ALA A 45 0.31 -3.49 -19.66
C ALA A 45 -0.61 -2.37 -20.17
N GLY A 46 -1.80 -2.23 -19.57
CA GLY A 46 -2.73 -1.13 -19.85
C GLY A 46 -2.14 0.24 -19.55
N LEU A 47 -1.46 0.37 -18.39
CA LEU A 47 -0.76 1.60 -18.03
C LEU A 47 0.38 1.91 -19.01
N ARG A 48 1.19 0.92 -19.37
CA ARG A 48 2.26 1.06 -20.37
C ARG A 48 1.72 1.57 -21.70
N ALA A 49 0.66 0.95 -22.22
CA ALA A 49 0.06 1.35 -23.48
C ALA A 49 -0.53 2.77 -23.41
N ALA A 50 -1.11 3.16 -22.28
CA ALA A 50 -1.64 4.50 -22.07
C ALA A 50 -0.52 5.56 -22.02
N LEU A 51 0.59 5.29 -21.33
CA LEU A 51 1.76 6.18 -21.29
C LEU A 51 2.34 6.37 -22.69
N ALA A 52 2.52 5.30 -23.46
CA ALA A 52 3.10 5.36 -24.82
C ALA A 52 2.31 6.26 -25.78
N ARG A 53 1.00 6.42 -25.57
CA ARG A 53 0.15 7.32 -26.39
C ARG A 53 -0.14 8.67 -25.72
N GLY A 54 0.53 9.00 -24.60
CA GLY A 54 0.32 10.26 -23.88
C GLY A 54 -1.04 10.37 -23.19
N GLY A 55 -1.70 9.24 -22.92
CA GLY A 55 -3.06 9.22 -22.36
C GLY A 55 -3.13 9.40 -20.84
N VAL A 56 -2.03 9.21 -20.11
CA VAL A 56 -2.01 9.34 -18.65
C VAL A 56 -1.72 10.79 -18.26
N ARG A 57 -2.63 11.43 -17.54
CA ARG A 57 -2.44 12.80 -17.07
C ARG A 57 -1.93 12.86 -15.64
N LYS A 58 -2.59 12.14 -14.72
CA LYS A 58 -2.25 12.13 -13.29
C LYS A 58 -2.43 10.73 -12.70
N PHE A 59 -1.43 10.28 -11.97
CA PHE A 59 -1.37 8.96 -11.35
C PHE A 59 -0.91 9.07 -9.90
N ALA A 60 -1.72 8.59 -8.95
CA ALA A 60 -1.47 8.78 -7.52
C ALA A 60 -0.70 7.61 -6.91
N ILE A 61 0.32 7.91 -6.12
CA ILE A 61 0.99 6.97 -5.22
C ILE A 61 1.27 7.65 -3.88
N ALA A 62 1.50 6.87 -2.83
CA ALA A 62 2.12 7.41 -1.62
C ALA A 62 3.57 7.84 -1.90
N ASN A 63 4.07 8.86 -1.21
CA ASN A 63 5.42 9.37 -1.44
C ASN A 63 6.47 8.29 -1.09
N PRO A 64 7.30 7.85 -2.06
CA PRO A 64 8.28 6.80 -1.86
C PRO A 64 9.43 7.18 -0.91
N ASP A 65 9.66 8.46 -0.65
CA ASP A 65 10.77 8.90 0.19
C ASP A 65 10.57 8.51 1.66
N HIS A 66 9.31 8.43 2.13
CA HIS A 66 9.01 8.12 3.52
C HIS A 66 7.89 7.09 3.75
N ALA A 67 7.04 6.83 2.74
CA ALA A 67 5.94 5.88 2.89
C ALA A 67 6.32 4.49 2.39
N PRO A 68 6.19 3.41 3.19
CA PRO A 68 6.54 2.05 2.78
C PRO A 68 5.80 1.59 1.52
N TYR A 69 4.52 1.87 1.42
CA TYR A 69 3.72 1.56 0.24
C TYR A 69 4.10 2.39 -0.99
N GLY A 70 4.65 3.59 -0.80
CA GLY A 70 5.22 4.42 -1.88
C GLY A 70 6.51 3.80 -2.41
N ARG A 71 7.38 3.31 -1.53
CA ARG A 71 8.60 2.57 -1.94
C ARG A 71 8.24 1.34 -2.75
N ALA A 72 7.30 0.53 -2.28
CA ALA A 72 6.83 -0.65 -3.00
C ALA A 72 6.21 -0.29 -4.37
N ALA A 73 5.45 0.80 -4.44
CA ALA A 73 4.91 1.30 -5.71
C ALA A 73 6.02 1.70 -6.68
N ARG A 74 7.06 2.42 -6.21
CA ARG A 74 8.23 2.78 -7.02
C ARG A 74 9.00 1.55 -7.50
N GLU A 75 9.23 0.57 -6.64
CA GLU A 75 9.91 -0.67 -6.99
C GLU A 75 9.14 -1.45 -8.07
N ALA A 76 7.83 -1.60 -7.91
CA ALA A 76 6.98 -2.29 -8.89
C ALA A 76 6.94 -1.56 -10.23
N LEU A 77 6.85 -0.24 -10.23
CA LEU A 77 6.90 0.58 -11.46
C LEU A 77 8.29 0.51 -12.13
N ALA A 78 9.36 0.49 -11.35
CA ALA A 78 10.72 0.34 -11.86
C ALA A 78 10.93 -1.08 -12.45
N HIS A 79 10.45 -2.12 -11.76
CA HIS A 79 10.47 -3.49 -12.27
C HIS A 79 9.75 -3.59 -13.63
N ALA A 80 8.62 -2.92 -13.76
CA ALA A 80 7.89 -2.84 -15.02
C ALA A 80 8.54 -1.90 -16.06
N GLY A 81 9.63 -1.19 -15.74
CA GLY A 81 10.25 -0.18 -16.62
C GLY A 81 9.33 1.01 -16.93
N LEU A 82 8.48 1.41 -15.97
CA LEU A 82 7.50 2.50 -16.15
C LEU A 82 7.79 3.71 -15.26
N TRP A 83 8.74 3.61 -14.32
CA TRP A 83 8.97 4.66 -13.32
C TRP A 83 9.30 6.00 -13.97
N ASP A 84 10.28 6.05 -14.84
CA ASP A 84 10.77 7.30 -15.45
C ASP A 84 9.69 7.94 -16.35
N ALA A 85 8.99 7.13 -17.13
CA ALA A 85 7.91 7.62 -17.99
C ALA A 85 6.70 8.14 -17.19
N LEU A 86 6.45 7.58 -16.00
CA LEU A 86 5.34 7.96 -15.15
C LEU A 86 5.69 9.14 -14.21
N ALA A 87 6.95 9.35 -13.90
CA ALA A 87 7.42 10.37 -12.94
C ALA A 87 6.81 11.77 -13.15
N PRO A 88 6.71 12.31 -14.39
CA PRO A 88 6.10 13.63 -14.63
C PRO A 88 4.59 13.68 -14.36
N HIS A 89 3.95 12.54 -14.26
CA HIS A 89 2.49 12.40 -14.07
C HIS A 89 2.11 12.06 -12.63
N LEU A 90 3.09 11.88 -11.73
CA LEU A 90 2.84 11.46 -10.36
C LEU A 90 2.18 12.57 -9.53
N VAL A 91 1.21 12.15 -8.73
CA VAL A 91 0.63 12.90 -7.63
C VAL A 91 0.99 12.16 -6.35
N LEU A 92 1.86 12.76 -5.54
CA LEU A 92 2.38 12.14 -4.34
C LEU A 92 1.55 12.49 -3.11
N GLY A 93 0.99 11.48 -2.46
CA GLY A 93 0.35 11.62 -1.14
C GLY A 93 1.35 11.33 -0.02
N GLU A 94 1.23 12.03 1.09
CA GLU A 94 2.05 11.77 2.30
C GLU A 94 1.94 10.31 2.77
N ASN A 95 0.82 9.69 2.49
CA ASN A 95 0.53 8.30 2.79
C ASN A 95 -0.49 7.74 1.81
N VAL A 96 -0.79 6.45 1.93
CA VAL A 96 -1.74 5.75 1.05
C VAL A 96 -3.17 6.28 1.15
N ALA A 97 -3.58 6.80 2.30
CA ALA A 97 -4.93 7.37 2.47
C ALA A 97 -5.07 8.67 1.67
N GLN A 98 -4.04 9.52 1.67
CA GLN A 98 -4.05 10.74 0.87
C GLN A 98 -3.96 10.44 -0.63
N ALA A 99 -3.13 9.49 -1.06
CA ALA A 99 -3.12 9.05 -2.46
C ALA A 99 -4.51 8.56 -2.91
N ALA A 100 -5.19 7.79 -2.07
CA ALA A 100 -6.56 7.36 -2.29
C ALA A 100 -7.55 8.54 -2.36
N GLN A 101 -7.37 9.56 -1.52
CA GLN A 101 -8.21 10.78 -1.57
C GLN A 101 -8.04 11.53 -2.90
N PHE A 102 -6.83 11.64 -3.45
CA PHE A 102 -6.61 12.26 -4.75
C PHE A 102 -7.37 11.54 -5.87
N ILE A 103 -7.38 10.21 -5.85
CA ILE A 103 -8.16 9.41 -6.82
C ILE A 103 -9.66 9.68 -6.65
N ARG A 104 -10.17 9.64 -5.42
CA ARG A 104 -11.60 9.87 -5.16
C ARG A 104 -12.07 11.28 -5.51
N ALA A 105 -11.20 12.28 -5.33
CA ALA A 105 -11.47 13.67 -5.67
C ALA A 105 -11.33 13.96 -7.18
N GLY A 106 -10.97 12.97 -8.01
CA GLY A 106 -10.72 13.14 -9.44
C GLY A 106 -9.42 13.89 -9.76
N ALA A 107 -8.55 14.09 -8.77
CA ALA A 107 -7.23 14.71 -8.96
C ALA A 107 -6.21 13.74 -9.61
N ALA A 108 -6.52 12.44 -9.65
CA ALA A 108 -5.79 11.42 -10.38
C ALA A 108 -6.76 10.40 -11.01
N GLU A 109 -6.40 9.87 -12.15
CA GLU A 109 -7.20 8.89 -12.93
C GLU A 109 -7.11 7.48 -12.35
N GLY A 110 -6.18 7.26 -11.46
CA GLY A 110 -5.90 6.02 -10.78
C GLY A 110 -4.58 6.10 -10.05
N GLY A 111 -4.05 4.96 -9.63
CA GLY A 111 -2.82 4.92 -8.86
C GLY A 111 -2.48 3.53 -8.36
N ILE A 112 -1.42 3.43 -7.56
CA ILE A 112 -1.11 2.21 -6.81
C ILE A 112 -1.60 2.37 -5.38
N LEU A 113 -2.48 1.46 -4.96
CA LEU A 113 -3.11 1.43 -3.65
C LEU A 113 -2.88 0.08 -2.95
N PRO A 114 -2.94 0.05 -1.60
CA PRO A 114 -3.03 -1.21 -0.86
C PRO A 114 -4.32 -1.97 -1.19
N LEU A 115 -4.23 -3.29 -1.22
CA LEU A 115 -5.40 -4.17 -1.37
C LEU A 115 -6.48 -3.86 -0.33
N SER A 116 -6.08 -3.57 0.92
CA SER A 116 -6.99 -3.23 2.00
C SER A 116 -7.84 -1.99 1.72
N LEU A 117 -7.28 -0.96 1.11
CA LEU A 117 -8.04 0.22 0.70
C LEU A 117 -8.93 -0.08 -0.51
N ALA A 118 -8.43 -0.80 -1.50
CA ALA A 118 -9.21 -1.17 -2.68
C ALA A 118 -10.45 -2.02 -2.33
N ARG A 119 -10.34 -2.87 -1.30
CA ARG A 119 -11.46 -3.66 -0.76
C ARG A 119 -12.39 -2.90 0.18
N ALA A 120 -11.99 -1.73 0.65
CA ALA A 120 -12.86 -0.92 1.50
C ALA A 120 -14.11 -0.47 0.72
N PRO A 121 -15.29 -0.40 1.40
CA PRO A 121 -16.56 -0.04 0.73
C PRO A 121 -16.50 1.26 -0.07
N ALA A 122 -15.67 2.20 0.35
CA ALA A 122 -15.47 3.48 -0.32
C ALA A 122 -14.78 3.35 -1.70
N PHE A 123 -14.10 2.24 -1.98
CA PHE A 123 -13.36 2.00 -3.22
C PHE A 123 -13.89 0.81 -4.03
N ALA A 124 -14.41 -0.23 -3.38
CA ALA A 124 -14.75 -1.51 -4.00
C ALA A 124 -15.69 -1.43 -5.23
N LYS A 125 -16.44 -0.32 -5.37
CA LYS A 125 -17.40 -0.09 -6.46
C LYS A 125 -17.09 1.15 -7.31
N THR A 126 -15.96 1.80 -7.09
CA THR A 126 -15.66 3.10 -7.71
C THR A 126 -14.64 3.01 -8.85
N GLY A 127 -14.16 1.81 -9.17
CA GLY A 127 -13.20 1.58 -10.23
C GLY A 127 -12.79 0.11 -10.32
N GLN A 128 -11.75 -0.14 -11.09
CA GLN A 128 -11.14 -1.46 -11.25
C GLN A 128 -9.86 -1.55 -10.45
N PHE A 129 -9.59 -2.70 -9.87
CA PHE A 129 -8.36 -2.98 -9.13
C PHE A 129 -7.78 -4.33 -9.56
N ALA A 130 -6.46 -4.36 -9.77
CA ALA A 130 -5.72 -5.59 -10.03
C ALA A 130 -4.45 -5.63 -9.17
N LEU A 131 -4.18 -6.79 -8.55
CA LEU A 131 -2.97 -6.98 -7.76
C LEU A 131 -1.73 -6.97 -8.67
N ILE A 132 -0.69 -6.29 -8.23
CA ILE A 132 0.65 -6.39 -8.79
C ILE A 132 1.34 -7.62 -8.19
N PRO A 133 2.15 -8.37 -8.97
CA PRO A 133 2.92 -9.50 -8.48
C PRO A 133 3.77 -9.13 -7.25
N ALA A 134 3.77 -10.00 -6.23
CA ALA A 134 4.41 -9.70 -4.96
C ALA A 134 5.95 -9.67 -5.04
N ASP A 135 6.53 -10.28 -6.04
CA ASP A 135 7.97 -10.33 -6.33
C ASP A 135 8.50 -9.08 -7.07
N TRP A 136 7.61 -8.14 -7.43
CA TRP A 136 8.00 -6.88 -8.06
C TRP A 136 8.43 -5.80 -7.06
N HIS A 137 8.28 -6.06 -5.77
CA HIS A 137 8.67 -5.15 -4.70
C HIS A 137 9.08 -5.91 -3.45
N GLN A 138 9.82 -5.25 -2.56
CA GLN A 138 10.14 -5.83 -1.25
C GLN A 138 8.86 -6.10 -0.44
N PRO A 139 8.81 -7.21 0.33
CA PRO A 139 7.64 -7.55 1.14
C PRO A 139 7.28 -6.44 2.14
N LEU A 140 6.03 -6.03 2.14
CA LEU A 140 5.49 -5.04 3.08
C LEU A 140 5.09 -5.72 4.39
N ARG A 141 6.08 -6.17 5.15
CA ARG A 141 5.89 -6.88 6.41
C ARG A 141 5.44 -5.94 7.52
N GLN A 142 4.22 -6.17 8.00
CA GLN A 142 3.61 -5.36 9.05
C GLN A 142 3.83 -6.03 10.40
N ARG A 143 4.57 -5.37 11.27
CA ARG A 143 4.94 -5.87 12.59
C ARG A 143 4.37 -4.98 13.68
N MET A 144 3.84 -5.58 14.73
CA MET A 144 3.46 -4.91 15.97
C MET A 144 4.42 -5.31 17.09
N VAL A 145 4.57 -4.43 18.07
CA VAL A 145 5.40 -4.66 19.24
C VAL A 145 4.80 -3.93 20.44
N LEU A 146 4.98 -4.46 21.63
CA LEU A 146 4.68 -3.78 22.88
C LEU A 146 5.89 -2.95 23.33
N LEU A 147 5.67 -1.68 23.56
CA LEU A 147 6.69 -0.81 24.14
C LEU A 147 6.88 -1.13 25.63
N ARG A 148 8.05 -0.84 26.17
CA ARG A 148 8.27 -0.90 27.63
C ARG A 148 7.31 0.05 28.32
N GLY A 149 6.65 -0.42 29.37
CA GLY A 149 5.62 0.33 30.07
C GLY A 149 4.22 0.25 29.47
N ALA A 150 4.03 -0.57 28.41
CA ALA A 150 2.69 -0.82 27.88
C ALA A 150 1.75 -1.41 28.94
N GLY A 151 0.61 -0.74 29.18
CA GLY A 151 -0.40 -1.17 30.12
C GLY A 151 -1.23 -2.36 29.62
N ALA A 152 -2.11 -2.87 30.49
CA ALA A 152 -2.92 -4.06 30.25
C ALA A 152 -3.74 -3.97 28.93
N THR A 153 -4.40 -2.84 28.68
CA THR A 153 -5.18 -2.64 27.44
C THR A 153 -4.35 -2.85 26.16
N ALA A 154 -3.11 -2.38 26.15
CA ALA A 154 -2.22 -2.57 24.99
C ALA A 154 -1.80 -4.05 24.84
N GLN A 155 -1.59 -4.75 25.96
CA GLN A 155 -1.28 -6.18 25.99
C GLN A 155 -2.48 -6.99 25.49
N ASP A 156 -3.68 -6.71 25.98
CA ASP A 156 -4.91 -7.36 25.55
C ASP A 156 -5.19 -7.15 24.07
N PHE A 157 -4.99 -5.93 23.56
CA PHE A 157 -5.11 -5.63 22.14
C PHE A 157 -4.10 -6.40 21.29
N ALA A 158 -2.83 -6.48 21.72
CA ALA A 158 -1.80 -7.24 21.03
C ALA A 158 -2.11 -8.75 21.02
N ALA A 159 -2.72 -9.28 22.09
CA ALA A 159 -3.22 -10.64 22.14
C ALA A 159 -4.39 -10.83 21.15
N PHE A 160 -5.40 -9.96 21.19
CA PHE A 160 -6.58 -10.01 20.31
C PHE A 160 -6.22 -9.99 18.81
N VAL A 161 -5.26 -9.17 18.40
CA VAL A 161 -4.82 -9.09 16.99
C VAL A 161 -4.34 -10.45 16.45
N ARG A 162 -3.90 -11.36 17.32
CA ARG A 162 -3.43 -12.71 16.99
C ARG A 162 -4.53 -13.76 16.97
N GLU A 163 -5.73 -13.42 17.45
CA GLU A 163 -6.86 -14.35 17.55
C GLU A 163 -7.61 -14.53 16.23
N ALA A 164 -8.43 -15.58 16.18
CA ALA A 164 -9.19 -15.93 14.98
C ALA A 164 -10.12 -14.81 14.46
N PRO A 165 -10.83 -14.03 15.31
CA PRO A 165 -11.68 -12.92 14.84
C PRO A 165 -10.89 -11.83 14.11
N ALA A 166 -9.74 -11.39 14.67
CA ALA A 166 -8.88 -10.39 14.03
C ALA A 166 -8.27 -10.91 12.73
N ARG A 167 -7.80 -12.16 12.73
CA ARG A 167 -7.28 -12.82 11.51
C ARG A 167 -8.33 -12.94 10.41
N ALA A 168 -9.60 -13.13 10.76
CA ALA A 168 -10.70 -13.15 9.79
C ALA A 168 -10.86 -11.77 9.11
N VAL A 169 -10.71 -10.68 9.87
CA VAL A 169 -10.71 -9.32 9.32
C VAL A 169 -9.53 -9.12 8.37
N PHE A 170 -8.31 -9.50 8.77
CA PHE A 170 -7.13 -9.38 7.89
C PHE A 170 -7.34 -10.15 6.59
N ARG A 171 -7.80 -11.40 6.63
CA ARG A 171 -8.10 -12.18 5.41
C ARG A 171 -9.16 -11.53 4.52
N ARG A 172 -10.16 -10.86 5.11
CA ARG A 172 -11.20 -10.16 4.36
C ARG A 172 -10.65 -8.97 3.58
N TYR A 173 -9.71 -8.26 4.14
CA TYR A 173 -9.14 -7.05 3.52
C TYR A 173 -7.80 -7.27 2.79
N GLY A 174 -7.19 -8.44 2.87
CA GLY A 174 -5.98 -8.82 2.15
C GLY A 174 -4.79 -9.11 3.00
#